data_1ccd016b513106fdf2dc2921ac5a00a8
#
_entry.id   1ccd016b513106fdf2dc2921ac5a00a8
#
_cell.length_a   1.000
_cell.length_b   1.000
_cell.length_c   1.000
_cell.angle_alpha   90.00
_cell.angle_beta   90.00
_cell.angle_gamma   90.00
#
_symmetry.space_group_name_H-M   'P 1'
#
loop_
_entity.id
_entity.type
_entity.pdbx_description
1 polymer ?
#
loop_
_entity_poly.entity_id
_entity_poly.type
_entity_poly.pdbx_seq_one_letter_code
_entity_poly.pdbx_strand_id
1 'polypeptide(L)'
;LDILVDASSRLGSELLVQVQVSLDHCPAAVQGTATGHQLHVFLPTWTPGSYLIREYARHLSRVAAFDAVGGHPLVCRKHTKNRFVVELAPTVREVRLVYSVYAHELTVRTADLTDAHAFWNHACVVLLPVATRRLPIRLRVRCPASWQAACSLAPASSDEPTPAGTRMVAFQAEDIDTLCDSPVLLGELTTLSWSSFGIEHAMVVEGQHGVALPATLARDLQAIVQASCDLFGGPPPYSSYRFLTLLAADGHGGLEHAEGSVLLAGRASLHQPDGYREFSSLAAHELLHAWNVKRMRPSSFWEYDYERENYSELLWLVEGWTAYYDDLVCVRAGVWSESDYLEQLAKNINAVLAGPGRLRLSLAESSHDAWIRLYRPDENTKNSSQNYYGNGALAALCIDLAIQRATQGKQSLDDVLRAIYRETFGLGRGYLHDDVRRLVRETGGEAVAELMDTLVHGQLDPDLPTLLRPHGLACHWRDQDRAYLGVQFEANSTLVASVVRESPAWHGGLLPGDEVLALGSLRVTAARWAEIVRVACTIDSPCQVLVSRRGVVQSLAVTPRRSAGTLVIELDPHATPEAKEMRGRWLRRVVPSESGLCS
;
A
#
# COMPACT_ATOMS: atom_id res chain seq x y z
N LEU A 1 -7.11 17.00 23.48
CA LEU A 1 -5.84 17.40 22.87
C LEU A 1 -6.13 18.56 21.92
N ASP A 2 -5.34 19.63 21.99
CA ASP A 2 -5.43 20.74 21.04
C ASP A 2 -4.11 20.84 20.27
N ILE A 3 -4.16 20.74 18.95
CA ILE A 3 -2.99 20.69 18.07
C ILE A 3 -3.05 21.88 17.12
N LEU A 4 -1.95 22.61 17.01
CA LEU A 4 -1.74 23.59 15.96
C LEU A 4 -0.54 23.16 15.09
N VAL A 5 -0.78 22.99 13.81
CA VAL A 5 0.26 22.81 12.79
C VAL A 5 0.31 24.09 11.94
N ASP A 6 1.44 24.77 11.96
CA ASP A 6 1.67 25.98 11.19
C ASP A 6 2.54 25.67 9.96
N ALA A 7 1.91 25.69 8.79
CA ALA A 7 2.50 25.52 7.47
C ALA A 7 2.58 26.85 6.70
N SER A 8 2.41 28.01 7.37
CA SER A 8 2.40 29.32 6.73
C SER A 8 3.79 29.80 6.31
N SER A 9 4.85 29.34 7.00
CA SER A 9 6.23 29.61 6.61
C SER A 9 6.73 28.52 5.67
N ARG A 10 7.13 28.91 4.47
CA ARG A 10 7.65 28.00 3.44
C ARG A 10 9.18 27.93 3.43
N LEU A 11 9.83 28.64 4.35
CA LEU A 11 11.27 28.67 4.46
C LEU A 11 11.78 27.44 5.21
N GLY A 12 12.73 26.73 4.63
CA GLY A 12 13.40 25.59 5.26
C GLY A 12 12.57 24.31 5.37
N SER A 13 11.38 24.25 4.71
CA SER A 13 10.48 23.08 4.79
C SER A 13 10.22 22.62 6.24
N GLU A 14 10.03 23.56 7.18
CA GLU A 14 9.75 23.28 8.58
C GLU A 14 8.29 23.58 8.93
N LEU A 15 7.56 22.57 9.38
CA LEU A 15 6.27 22.71 10.05
C LEU A 15 6.52 23.10 11.52
N LEU A 16 5.85 24.15 11.98
CA LEU A 16 5.87 24.51 13.41
C LEU A 16 4.66 23.88 14.08
N VAL A 17 4.91 23.12 15.14
CA VAL A 17 3.85 22.34 15.80
C VAL A 17 3.73 22.74 17.26
N GLN A 18 2.49 22.92 17.70
CA GLN A 18 2.15 23.07 19.11
C GLN A 18 1.12 22.00 19.47
N VAL A 19 1.36 21.31 20.58
CA VAL A 19 0.44 20.30 21.12
C VAL A 19 0.15 20.67 22.57
N GLN A 20 -1.11 20.95 22.87
CA GLN A 20 -1.56 21.21 24.24
C GLN A 20 -2.25 19.96 24.80
N VAL A 21 -1.72 19.46 25.91
CA VAL A 21 -2.15 18.24 26.60
C VAL A 21 -2.77 18.61 27.92
N SER A 22 -4.06 18.36 28.10
CA SER A 22 -4.73 18.43 29.40
C SER A 22 -4.43 17.14 30.18
N LEU A 23 -3.82 17.26 31.36
CA LEU A 23 -3.41 16.11 32.18
C LEU A 23 -4.62 15.35 32.76
N ASP A 24 -5.72 16.04 33.00
CA ASP A 24 -6.96 15.43 33.50
C ASP A 24 -7.57 14.45 32.49
N HIS A 25 -7.34 14.69 31.19
CA HIS A 25 -7.80 13.81 30.12
C HIS A 25 -6.80 12.72 29.72
N CYS A 26 -5.56 12.77 30.23
CA CYS A 26 -4.50 11.83 29.89
C CYS A 26 -3.84 11.22 31.13
N PRO A 27 -4.57 10.73 32.13
CA PRO A 27 -4.00 10.26 33.38
C PRO A 27 -3.00 9.09 33.18
N ALA A 28 -3.22 8.25 32.17
CA ALA A 28 -2.32 7.13 31.86
C ALA A 28 -0.96 7.57 31.31
N ALA A 29 -0.86 8.78 30.76
CA ALA A 29 0.41 9.35 30.29
C ALA A 29 1.21 10.01 31.41
N VAL A 30 0.64 10.17 32.61
CA VAL A 30 1.26 10.78 33.77
C VAL A 30 1.76 9.70 34.71
N GLN A 31 3.06 9.68 34.99
CA GLN A 31 3.71 8.73 35.91
C GLN A 31 4.21 9.44 37.15
N GLY A 32 3.93 8.87 38.33
CA GLY A 32 4.49 9.30 39.58
C GLY A 32 5.98 8.94 39.69
N THR A 33 6.79 9.84 40.22
CA THR A 33 8.20 9.64 40.56
C THR A 33 8.46 9.98 42.01
N ALA A 34 9.66 9.69 42.52
CA ALA A 34 10.04 10.04 43.89
C ALA A 34 10.02 11.56 44.14
N THR A 35 10.13 12.38 43.10
CA THR A 35 10.25 13.84 43.18
C THR A 35 9.06 14.60 42.57
N GLY A 36 8.00 13.91 42.08
CA GLY A 36 6.84 14.57 41.46
C GLY A 36 6.14 13.67 40.42
N HIS A 37 5.68 14.30 39.36
CA HIS A 37 5.01 13.62 38.25
C HIS A 37 5.71 13.92 36.92
N GLN A 38 5.57 13.04 35.97
CA GLN A 38 6.12 13.19 34.62
C GLN A 38 5.03 12.87 33.57
N LEU A 39 4.91 13.72 32.54
CA LEU A 39 4.13 13.45 31.35
C LEU A 39 5.02 12.75 30.32
N HIS A 40 4.59 11.62 29.83
CA HIS A 40 5.24 10.88 28.76
C HIS A 40 4.51 11.09 27.45
N VAL A 41 5.25 11.54 26.42
CA VAL A 41 4.74 11.70 25.06
C VAL A 41 5.65 11.00 24.06
N PHE A 42 5.09 10.57 22.93
CA PHE A 42 5.84 9.90 21.88
C PHE A 42 5.43 10.41 20.49
N LEU A 43 6.35 10.31 19.54
CA LEU A 43 6.02 10.38 18.12
C LEU A 43 5.83 8.96 17.60
N PRO A 44 4.75 8.65 16.85
CA PRO A 44 4.62 7.38 16.15
C PRO A 44 5.87 7.03 15.33
N THR A 45 6.17 5.75 15.21
CA THR A 45 7.34 5.28 14.46
C THR A 45 6.97 4.75 13.07
N TRP A 46 5.70 4.56 12.83
CA TRP A 46 5.13 4.08 11.58
C TRP A 46 3.68 4.59 11.40
N THR A 47 3.10 4.37 10.24
CA THR A 47 1.69 4.66 9.96
C THR A 47 1.00 3.39 9.45
N PRO A 48 -0.26 3.11 9.85
CA PRO A 48 -1.05 2.00 9.31
C PRO A 48 -1.07 2.00 7.77
N GLY A 49 -0.99 0.82 7.16
CA GLY A 49 -0.81 0.65 5.71
C GLY A 49 0.65 0.63 5.26
N SER A 50 1.60 0.96 6.15
CA SER A 50 3.02 0.98 5.82
C SER A 50 3.85 0.24 6.87
N TYR A 51 4.09 -1.01 6.66
CA TYR A 51 4.72 -1.94 7.61
C TYR A 51 6.24 -1.77 7.68
N LEU A 52 6.69 -0.57 8.03
CA LEU A 52 8.09 -0.19 8.18
C LEU A 52 8.25 0.81 9.34
N ILE A 53 9.20 0.56 10.24
CA ILE A 53 9.64 1.56 11.21
C ILE A 53 10.43 2.65 10.47
N ARG A 54 9.89 3.89 10.45
CA ARG A 54 10.37 4.97 9.58
C ARG A 54 11.22 6.03 10.27
N GLU A 55 11.47 5.91 11.57
CA GLU A 55 12.33 6.85 12.31
C GLU A 55 11.91 8.33 12.15
N TYR A 56 10.60 8.64 12.10
CA TYR A 56 10.08 10.00 11.93
C TYR A 56 10.67 11.01 12.91
N ALA A 57 10.97 10.56 14.15
CA ALA A 57 11.54 11.42 15.18
C ALA A 57 12.93 11.99 14.84
N ARG A 58 13.59 11.55 13.77
CA ARG A 58 14.83 12.17 13.26
C ARG A 58 14.60 13.59 12.75
N HIS A 59 13.36 13.89 12.33
CA HIS A 59 12.96 15.17 11.78
C HIS A 59 12.49 16.19 12.81
N LEU A 60 12.32 15.77 14.09
CA LEU A 60 11.95 16.67 15.17
C LEU A 60 13.14 17.50 15.62
N SER A 61 12.92 18.78 15.82
CA SER A 61 13.90 19.69 16.39
C SER A 61 13.27 20.68 17.38
N ARG A 62 14.11 21.20 18.29
CA ARG A 62 13.72 22.26 19.23
C ARG A 62 12.51 21.93 20.12
N VAL A 63 12.38 20.67 20.56
CA VAL A 63 11.28 20.25 21.43
C VAL A 63 11.40 20.94 22.79
N ALA A 64 10.42 21.77 23.12
CA ALA A 64 10.30 22.48 24.36
C ALA A 64 8.91 22.29 24.97
N ALA A 65 8.83 22.32 26.31
CA ALA A 65 7.58 22.19 27.05
C ALA A 65 7.36 23.41 27.94
N PHE A 66 6.09 23.80 28.09
CA PHE A 66 5.67 24.92 28.91
C PHE A 66 4.43 24.55 29.73
N ASP A 67 4.28 25.11 30.92
CA ASP A 67 2.97 25.19 31.55
C ASP A 67 2.05 26.03 30.65
N ALA A 68 0.97 25.45 30.18
CA ALA A 68 0.12 26.10 29.21
C ALA A 68 -0.62 27.32 29.77
N VAL A 69 -0.89 27.35 31.08
CA VAL A 69 -1.58 28.44 31.78
C VAL A 69 -0.59 29.53 32.22
N GLY A 70 0.48 29.15 32.90
CA GLY A 70 1.46 30.09 33.43
C GLY A 70 2.52 30.55 32.42
N GLY A 71 2.68 29.85 31.30
CA GLY A 71 3.70 30.14 30.29
C GLY A 71 5.13 29.80 30.71
N HIS A 72 5.34 29.24 31.91
CA HIS A 72 6.67 28.91 32.42
C HIS A 72 7.27 27.70 31.69
N PRO A 73 8.59 27.73 31.39
CA PRO A 73 9.25 26.57 30.79
C PRO A 73 9.28 25.39 31.76
N LEU A 74 9.03 24.19 31.23
CA LEU A 74 9.13 22.91 31.93
C LEU A 74 10.35 22.14 31.43
N VAL A 75 10.94 21.32 32.30
CA VAL A 75 12.05 20.46 31.92
C VAL A 75 11.51 19.37 31.00
N CYS A 76 11.95 19.38 29.75
CA CYS A 76 11.62 18.38 28.75
C CYS A 76 12.89 17.65 28.32
N ARG A 77 12.87 16.32 28.40
CA ARG A 77 14.03 15.49 28.03
C ARG A 77 13.64 14.41 27.05
N LYS A 78 14.52 14.14 26.08
CA LYS A 78 14.39 12.98 25.19
C LYS A 78 14.72 11.73 25.98
N HIS A 79 13.78 10.78 26.05
CA HIS A 79 13.91 9.54 26.81
C HIS A 79 14.37 8.37 25.92
N THR A 80 13.73 8.21 24.77
CA THR A 80 14.15 7.27 23.70
C THR A 80 14.23 8.01 22.37
N LYS A 81 14.50 7.31 21.27
CA LYS A 81 14.55 7.94 19.93
C LYS A 81 13.28 8.73 19.59
N ASN A 82 12.10 8.29 20.06
CA ASN A 82 10.79 8.84 19.72
C ASN A 82 9.97 9.29 20.95
N ARG A 83 10.44 9.03 22.20
CA ARG A 83 9.75 9.43 23.44
C ARG A 83 10.41 10.62 24.12
N PHE A 84 9.57 11.48 24.68
CA PHE A 84 9.97 12.63 25.50
C PHE A 84 9.26 12.56 26.85
N VAL A 85 9.93 13.10 27.88
CA VAL A 85 9.41 13.16 29.23
C VAL A 85 9.45 14.60 29.70
N VAL A 86 8.34 15.11 30.24
CA VAL A 86 8.20 16.45 30.79
C VAL A 86 8.01 16.34 32.28
N GLU A 87 8.86 17.02 33.06
CA GLU A 87 8.74 17.10 34.52
C GLU A 87 7.63 18.06 34.91
N LEU A 88 6.72 17.62 35.78
CA LEU A 88 5.54 18.35 36.17
C LEU A 88 5.64 18.84 37.61
N ALA A 89 5.46 20.15 37.83
CA ALA A 89 5.18 20.68 39.17
C ALA A 89 3.72 20.31 39.56
N PRO A 90 3.42 20.19 40.87
CA PRO A 90 2.07 19.79 41.35
C PRO A 90 0.92 20.70 40.90
N THR A 91 1.23 21.92 40.51
CA THR A 91 0.25 22.94 40.09
C THR A 91 -0.06 22.88 38.59
N VAL A 92 0.76 22.21 37.78
CA VAL A 92 0.57 22.11 36.34
C VAL A 92 -0.63 21.22 36.04
N ARG A 93 -1.56 21.72 35.23
CA ARG A 93 -2.74 20.99 34.75
C ARG A 93 -2.73 20.75 33.26
N GLU A 94 -2.04 21.60 32.52
CA GLU A 94 -1.93 21.54 31.06
C GLU A 94 -0.49 21.80 30.63
N VAL A 95 -0.01 21.01 29.69
CA VAL A 95 1.32 21.14 29.11
C VAL A 95 1.20 21.53 27.64
N ARG A 96 1.95 22.57 27.25
CA ARG A 96 2.10 22.94 25.85
C ARG A 96 3.49 22.54 25.38
N LEU A 97 3.53 21.61 24.40
CA LEU A 97 4.72 21.23 23.66
C LEU A 97 4.85 22.11 22.42
N VAL A 98 6.05 22.57 22.12
CA VAL A 98 6.38 23.37 20.93
C VAL A 98 7.63 22.79 20.29
N TYR A 99 7.56 22.54 18.99
CA TYR A 99 8.69 21.96 18.23
C TYR A 99 8.55 22.25 16.74
N SER A 100 9.59 21.97 15.97
CA SER A 100 9.53 21.96 14.51
C SER A 100 9.77 20.57 13.94
N VAL A 101 9.16 20.31 12.79
CA VAL A 101 9.30 19.07 12.02
C VAL A 101 9.79 19.43 10.63
N TYR A 102 10.95 18.89 10.23
CA TYR A 102 11.43 19.00 8.87
C TYR A 102 10.57 18.12 7.95
N ALA A 103 9.96 18.72 6.94
CA ALA A 103 8.98 18.11 6.06
C ALA A 103 9.42 18.34 4.60
N HIS A 104 10.22 17.43 4.06
CA HIS A 104 10.72 17.51 2.67
C HIS A 104 10.95 16.10 2.09
N GLU A 105 9.89 15.29 2.19
CA GLU A 105 9.88 13.95 1.64
C GLU A 105 8.49 13.66 1.07
N LEU A 106 8.33 13.80 -0.26
CA LEU A 106 7.07 13.57 -0.95
C LEU A 106 6.84 12.07 -1.15
N THR A 107 6.14 11.46 -0.22
CA THR A 107 5.55 10.12 -0.35
C THR A 107 4.17 10.13 0.29
N VAL A 108 3.36 9.12 0.02
CA VAL A 108 2.03 8.96 0.67
C VAL A 108 2.12 8.69 2.19
N ARG A 109 3.33 8.51 2.75
CA ARG A 109 3.58 8.03 4.13
C ARG A 109 4.35 9.03 5.01
N THR A 110 4.75 10.16 4.49
CA THR A 110 5.67 11.12 5.13
C THR A 110 5.07 12.52 5.20
N ALA A 111 5.90 13.54 5.28
CA ALA A 111 5.50 14.93 5.27
C ALA A 111 6.33 15.71 4.26
N ASP A 112 5.68 16.58 3.48
CA ASP A 112 6.32 17.46 2.51
C ASP A 112 5.75 18.88 2.59
N LEU A 113 6.62 19.89 2.63
CA LEU A 113 6.27 21.30 2.64
C LEU A 113 7.15 22.03 1.63
N THR A 114 6.51 22.63 0.65
CA THR A 114 7.13 23.44 -0.39
C THR A 114 6.50 24.83 -0.45
N ASP A 115 6.85 25.61 -1.44
CA ASP A 115 6.19 26.89 -1.74
C ASP A 115 4.83 26.72 -2.45
N ALA A 116 4.50 25.52 -2.94
CA ALA A 116 3.27 25.20 -3.66
C ALA A 116 2.25 24.46 -2.79
N HIS A 117 2.70 23.59 -1.88
CA HIS A 117 1.83 22.76 -1.07
C HIS A 117 2.43 22.38 0.29
N ALA A 118 1.57 21.86 1.16
CA ALA A 118 1.97 21.06 2.31
C ALA A 118 1.11 19.78 2.37
N PHE A 119 1.76 18.66 2.63
CA PHE A 119 1.15 17.36 2.86
C PHE A 119 1.78 16.70 4.08
N TRP A 120 0.98 16.05 4.92
CA TRP A 120 1.52 15.20 5.99
C TRP A 120 0.53 14.17 6.50
N ASN A 121 1.08 13.03 6.96
CA ASN A 121 0.41 12.11 7.87
C ASN A 121 0.68 12.53 9.30
N HIS A 122 -0.31 12.52 10.17
CA HIS A 122 -0.14 12.98 11.56
C HIS A 122 0.84 12.11 12.35
N ALA A 123 1.01 10.84 12.00
CA ALA A 123 2.00 9.94 12.57
C ALA A 123 3.44 10.47 12.46
N CYS A 124 3.78 11.27 11.42
CA CYS A 124 5.12 11.85 11.28
C CYS A 124 5.28 13.23 11.92
N VAL A 125 4.20 13.83 12.43
CA VAL A 125 4.20 15.25 12.83
C VAL A 125 3.80 15.46 14.28
N VAL A 126 2.89 14.65 14.85
CA VAL A 126 2.24 14.94 16.12
C VAL A 126 2.80 14.11 17.27
N LEU A 127 3.31 14.78 18.31
CA LEU A 127 3.64 14.14 19.60
C LEU A 127 2.33 13.81 20.36
N LEU A 128 2.16 12.55 20.70
CA LEU A 128 0.96 11.98 21.32
C LEU A 128 1.25 11.56 22.78
N PRO A 129 0.26 11.68 23.70
CA PRO A 129 0.41 11.17 25.06
C PRO A 129 0.43 9.63 25.07
N VAL A 130 1.34 9.05 25.86
CA VAL A 130 1.49 7.59 25.99
C VAL A 130 0.24 6.97 26.62
N ALA A 131 -0.11 5.74 26.19
CA ALA A 131 -1.21 4.95 26.73
C ALA A 131 -2.59 5.64 26.73
N THR A 132 -2.78 6.64 25.87
CA THR A 132 -4.04 7.36 25.73
C THR A 132 -4.53 7.19 24.30
N ARG A 133 -5.66 6.52 24.08
CA ARG A 133 -6.23 6.32 22.74
C ARG A 133 -7.47 7.17 22.50
N ARG A 134 -8.44 7.10 23.41
CA ARG A 134 -9.70 7.82 23.30
C ARG A 134 -9.56 9.18 23.92
N LEU A 135 -9.32 10.17 23.09
CA LEU A 135 -9.11 11.55 23.49
C LEU A 135 -9.65 12.46 22.39
N PRO A 136 -10.69 13.26 22.64
CA PRO A 136 -11.14 14.24 21.66
C PRO A 136 -10.02 15.19 21.26
N ILE A 137 -9.86 15.39 19.97
CA ILE A 137 -8.76 16.16 19.41
C ILE A 137 -9.31 17.30 18.56
N ARG A 138 -8.82 18.51 18.83
CA ARG A 138 -8.99 19.67 17.97
C ARG A 138 -7.70 19.89 17.20
N LEU A 139 -7.75 19.79 15.88
CA LEU A 139 -6.65 20.09 14.97
C LEU A 139 -6.88 21.47 14.34
N ARG A 140 -5.94 22.38 14.54
CA ARG A 140 -5.88 23.69 13.90
C ARG A 140 -4.71 23.72 12.94
N VAL A 141 -4.95 24.20 11.73
CA VAL A 141 -3.93 24.29 10.68
C VAL A 141 -3.85 25.73 10.20
N ARG A 142 -2.68 26.34 10.32
CA ARG A 142 -2.40 27.66 9.75
C ARG A 142 -1.67 27.51 8.44
N CYS A 143 -2.15 28.17 7.41
CA CYS A 143 -1.57 28.12 6.06
C CYS A 143 -1.66 29.49 5.36
N PRO A 144 -0.98 29.69 4.22
CA PRO A 144 -1.17 30.86 3.38
C PRO A 144 -2.65 31.06 3.04
N ALA A 145 -3.11 32.31 3.00
CA ALA A 145 -4.53 32.64 2.77
C ALA A 145 -5.05 32.16 1.41
N SER A 146 -4.17 32.04 0.41
CA SER A 146 -4.49 31.53 -0.94
C SER A 146 -4.65 30.02 -1.01
N TRP A 147 -4.15 29.27 -0.02
CA TRP A 147 -4.22 27.82 -0.04
C TRP A 147 -5.56 27.28 0.44
N GLN A 148 -6.01 26.23 -0.20
CA GLN A 148 -7.13 25.40 0.26
C GLN A 148 -6.62 24.28 1.16
N ALA A 149 -7.52 23.68 1.93
CA ALA A 149 -7.21 22.57 2.82
C ALA A 149 -8.17 21.41 2.55
N ALA A 150 -7.63 20.21 2.46
CA ALA A 150 -8.38 18.97 2.35
C ALA A 150 -7.92 18.00 3.46
N CYS A 151 -8.88 17.42 4.16
CA CYS A 151 -8.70 16.41 5.21
C CYS A 151 -10.01 15.63 5.34
N SER A 152 -9.94 14.36 5.76
CA SER A 152 -11.14 13.53 5.99
C SER A 152 -11.82 13.84 7.33
N LEU A 153 -11.16 14.56 8.25
CA LEU A 153 -11.74 14.93 9.54
C LEU A 153 -12.94 15.89 9.39
N ALA A 154 -13.86 15.81 10.33
CA ALA A 154 -14.97 16.73 10.41
C ALA A 154 -14.47 18.17 10.59
N PRO A 155 -14.99 19.14 9.81
CA PRO A 155 -14.61 20.54 9.96
C PRO A 155 -15.10 21.10 11.30
N ALA A 156 -14.30 22.01 11.88
CA ALA A 156 -14.64 22.75 13.09
C ALA A 156 -14.55 24.25 12.83
N SER A 157 -15.26 25.04 13.65
CA SER A 157 -15.15 26.51 13.58
C SER A 157 -13.76 26.98 14.03
N SER A 158 -13.26 28.01 13.37
CA SER A 158 -12.01 28.67 13.72
C SER A 158 -12.16 30.17 13.54
N ASP A 159 -12.55 30.86 14.63
CA ASP A 159 -12.69 32.31 14.67
C ASP A 159 -11.44 33.01 15.22
N GLU A 160 -10.31 32.31 15.27
CA GLU A 160 -9.08 32.86 15.82
C GLU A 160 -8.46 33.88 14.85
N PRO A 161 -8.03 35.04 15.36
CA PRO A 161 -7.29 36.01 14.53
C PRO A 161 -5.99 35.40 14.03
N THR A 162 -5.69 35.57 12.76
CA THR A 162 -4.49 35.08 12.12
C THR A 162 -3.60 36.21 11.63
N PRO A 163 -2.28 36.02 11.54
CA PRO A 163 -1.38 36.99 10.92
C PRO A 163 -1.80 37.32 9.50
N ALA A 164 -1.52 38.56 9.05
CA ALA A 164 -1.84 39.00 7.70
C ALA A 164 -1.25 38.03 6.65
N GLY A 165 -2.04 37.73 5.62
CA GLY A 165 -1.65 36.79 4.56
C GLY A 165 -1.77 35.30 4.90
N THR A 166 -2.30 34.98 6.10
CA THR A 166 -2.56 33.59 6.52
C THR A 166 -4.03 33.36 6.84
N ARG A 167 -4.45 32.10 6.88
CA ARG A 167 -5.76 31.65 7.35
C ARG A 167 -5.62 30.47 8.31
N MET A 168 -6.63 30.27 9.15
CA MET A 168 -6.76 29.12 10.03
C MET A 168 -7.90 28.23 9.53
N VAL A 169 -7.66 26.94 9.46
CA VAL A 169 -8.70 25.93 9.32
C VAL A 169 -8.67 25.02 10.53
N ALA A 170 -9.81 24.48 10.92
CA ALA A 170 -9.88 23.60 12.08
C ALA A 170 -10.70 22.35 11.76
N PHE A 171 -10.32 21.25 12.41
CA PHE A 171 -10.93 19.94 12.29
C PHE A 171 -11.06 19.29 13.67
N GLN A 172 -11.88 18.23 13.75
CA GLN A 172 -12.07 17.43 14.96
C GLN A 172 -11.82 15.96 14.65
N ALA A 173 -11.10 15.27 15.56
CA ALA A 173 -10.98 13.83 15.57
C ALA A 173 -11.49 13.28 16.91
N GLU A 174 -12.15 12.12 16.88
CA GLU A 174 -12.72 11.48 18.07
C GLU A 174 -11.64 10.88 18.96
N ASP A 175 -10.56 10.42 18.34
CA ASP A 175 -9.44 9.72 18.98
C ASP A 175 -8.13 9.83 18.17
N ILE A 176 -7.09 9.23 18.71
CA ILE A 176 -5.75 9.22 18.10
C ILE A 176 -5.73 8.39 16.81
N ASP A 177 -6.47 7.28 16.76
CA ASP A 177 -6.52 6.44 15.56
C ASP A 177 -7.15 7.21 14.40
N THR A 178 -8.25 7.92 14.64
CA THR A 178 -8.92 8.79 13.66
C THR A 178 -8.00 9.94 13.21
N LEU A 179 -7.25 10.55 14.13
CA LEU A 179 -6.27 11.58 13.78
C LEU A 179 -5.19 11.02 12.84
N CYS A 180 -4.53 9.93 13.24
CA CYS A 180 -3.45 9.32 12.46
C CYS A 180 -3.92 8.79 11.10
N ASP A 181 -5.20 8.46 10.98
CA ASP A 181 -5.83 7.96 9.75
C ASP A 181 -6.42 9.08 8.85
N SER A 182 -6.11 10.34 9.12
CA SER A 182 -6.68 11.49 8.40
C SER A 182 -5.60 12.49 7.98
N PRO A 183 -4.84 12.21 6.92
CA PRO A 183 -3.80 13.12 6.43
C PRO A 183 -4.36 14.47 6.00
N VAL A 184 -3.49 15.47 5.94
CA VAL A 184 -3.82 16.83 5.48
C VAL A 184 -3.08 17.16 4.20
N LEU A 185 -3.80 17.71 3.24
CA LEU A 185 -3.28 18.29 2.00
C LEU A 185 -3.67 19.76 1.90
N LEU A 186 -2.68 20.62 1.69
CA LEU A 186 -2.83 22.07 1.50
C LEU A 186 -2.20 22.51 0.21
N GLY A 187 -2.77 23.50 -0.45
CA GLY A 187 -2.21 24.07 -1.68
C GLY A 187 -3.25 24.74 -2.55
N GLU A 188 -2.92 24.99 -3.81
CA GLU A 188 -3.88 25.34 -4.85
C GLU A 188 -4.50 24.04 -5.39
N LEU A 189 -5.66 23.68 -4.85
CA LEU A 189 -6.28 22.37 -5.06
C LEU A 189 -7.35 22.42 -6.15
N THR A 190 -7.37 21.41 -7.01
CA THR A 190 -8.50 21.13 -7.91
C THR A 190 -9.35 20.01 -7.34
N THR A 191 -10.66 20.20 -7.31
CA THR A 191 -11.58 19.19 -6.75
C THR A 191 -12.55 18.71 -7.83
N LEU A 192 -12.62 17.39 -8.02
CA LEU A 192 -13.67 16.70 -8.76
C LEU A 192 -14.60 16.04 -7.75
N SER A 193 -15.90 16.41 -7.74
CA SER A 193 -16.88 15.87 -6.78
C SER A 193 -17.99 15.12 -7.49
N TRP A 194 -18.49 14.05 -6.86
CA TRP A 194 -19.68 13.31 -7.29
C TRP A 194 -20.40 12.71 -6.08
N SER A 195 -21.62 12.23 -6.28
CA SER A 195 -22.37 11.51 -5.26
C SER A 195 -22.64 10.08 -5.70
N SER A 196 -22.44 9.12 -4.80
CA SER A 196 -22.84 7.72 -4.96
C SER A 196 -23.46 7.23 -3.66
N PHE A 197 -24.58 6.50 -3.73
CA PHE A 197 -25.33 6.03 -2.54
C PHE A 197 -25.76 7.15 -1.58
N GLY A 198 -25.95 8.38 -2.07
CA GLY A 198 -26.25 9.54 -1.22
C GLY A 198 -25.04 10.06 -0.43
N ILE A 199 -23.85 9.54 -0.67
CA ILE A 199 -22.59 9.89 -0.02
C ILE A 199 -21.75 10.74 -0.96
N GLU A 200 -21.14 11.81 -0.42
CA GLU A 200 -20.24 12.67 -1.16
C GLU A 200 -18.86 12.02 -1.35
N HIS A 201 -18.38 12.02 -2.57
CA HIS A 201 -17.02 11.60 -2.96
C HIS A 201 -16.31 12.77 -3.63
N ALA A 202 -15.02 12.90 -3.37
CA ALA A 202 -14.22 13.89 -4.04
C ALA A 202 -12.80 13.35 -4.33
N MET A 203 -12.28 13.70 -5.49
CA MET A 203 -10.86 13.64 -5.76
C MET A 203 -10.29 15.05 -5.65
N VAL A 204 -9.37 15.23 -4.72
CA VAL A 204 -8.69 16.51 -4.46
C VAL A 204 -7.26 16.41 -4.95
N VAL A 205 -6.90 17.22 -5.93
CA VAL A 205 -5.65 17.12 -6.68
C VAL A 205 -4.77 18.32 -6.43
N GLU A 206 -3.53 18.06 -6.08
CA GLU A 206 -2.42 19.00 -6.05
C GLU A 206 -1.41 18.65 -7.15
N GLY A 207 -0.65 19.64 -7.63
CA GLY A 207 0.46 19.42 -8.55
C GLY A 207 0.08 19.35 -10.03
N GLN A 208 -1.10 19.82 -10.44
CA GLN A 208 -1.52 19.84 -11.84
C GLN A 208 -0.64 20.72 -12.74
N HIS A 209 -0.23 21.90 -12.28
CA HIS A 209 0.58 22.86 -13.02
C HIS A 209 0.09 23.12 -14.46
N GLY A 210 -1.23 23.31 -14.61
CA GLY A 210 -1.87 23.59 -15.90
C GLY A 210 -2.12 22.38 -16.81
N VAL A 211 -1.76 21.18 -16.39
CA VAL A 211 -2.12 19.93 -17.10
C VAL A 211 -3.56 19.56 -16.73
N ALA A 212 -4.44 19.45 -17.72
CA ALA A 212 -5.83 19.07 -17.48
C ALA A 212 -5.92 17.62 -16.99
N LEU A 213 -6.88 17.32 -16.12
CA LEU A 213 -7.17 15.93 -15.75
C LEU A 213 -7.93 15.23 -16.89
N PRO A 214 -7.81 13.89 -17.03
CA PRO A 214 -8.61 13.13 -17.98
C PRO A 214 -10.11 13.39 -17.79
N ALA A 215 -10.82 13.69 -18.87
CA ALA A 215 -12.25 14.06 -18.81
C ALA A 215 -13.15 12.96 -18.25
N THR A 216 -12.72 11.70 -18.33
CA THR A 216 -13.47 10.52 -17.85
C THR A 216 -13.22 10.24 -16.38
N LEU A 217 -12.21 10.82 -15.75
CA LEU A 217 -11.66 10.44 -14.46
C LEU A 217 -12.73 10.37 -13.34
N ALA A 218 -13.56 11.40 -13.19
CA ALA A 218 -14.60 11.40 -12.16
C ALA A 218 -15.66 10.30 -12.39
N ARG A 219 -16.06 10.08 -13.65
CA ARG A 219 -17.01 9.03 -14.04
C ARG A 219 -16.41 7.64 -13.76
N ASP A 220 -15.15 7.44 -14.09
CA ASP A 220 -14.48 6.15 -13.95
C ASP A 220 -14.25 5.81 -12.47
N LEU A 221 -13.88 6.80 -11.64
CA LEU A 221 -13.83 6.65 -10.18
C LEU A 221 -15.22 6.35 -9.58
N GLN A 222 -16.26 7.02 -10.05
CA GLN A 222 -17.64 6.73 -9.64
C GLN A 222 -18.04 5.29 -9.96
N ALA A 223 -17.68 4.78 -11.14
CA ALA A 223 -17.95 3.40 -11.54
C ALA A 223 -17.16 2.39 -10.69
N ILE A 224 -15.91 2.70 -10.32
CA ILE A 224 -15.09 1.90 -9.41
C ILE A 224 -15.74 1.85 -8.00
N VAL A 225 -16.21 2.98 -7.48
CA VAL A 225 -16.96 3.02 -6.21
C VAL A 225 -18.18 2.11 -6.26
N GLN A 226 -18.98 2.19 -7.35
CA GLN A 226 -20.16 1.35 -7.52
C GLN A 226 -19.79 -0.15 -7.54
N ALA A 227 -18.79 -0.53 -8.35
CA ALA A 227 -18.36 -1.92 -8.45
C ALA A 227 -17.78 -2.47 -7.13
N SER A 228 -17.12 -1.62 -6.35
CA SER A 228 -16.64 -1.97 -5.00
C SER A 228 -17.79 -2.20 -4.03
N CYS A 229 -18.81 -1.35 -4.05
CA CYS A 229 -20.03 -1.54 -3.26
C CYS A 229 -20.77 -2.83 -3.65
N ASP A 230 -20.86 -3.13 -4.94
CA ASP A 230 -21.47 -4.36 -5.45
C ASP A 230 -20.67 -5.59 -5.00
N LEU A 231 -19.34 -5.50 -4.95
CA LEU A 231 -18.47 -6.55 -4.43
C LEU A 231 -18.80 -6.88 -2.97
N PHE A 232 -19.00 -5.88 -2.11
CA PHE A 232 -19.31 -6.07 -0.68
C PHE A 232 -20.81 -6.24 -0.40
N GLY A 233 -21.67 -6.03 -1.41
CA GLY A 233 -23.12 -6.28 -1.34
C GLY A 233 -23.90 -5.22 -0.55
N GLY A 234 -23.41 -3.98 -0.50
CA GLY A 234 -24.08 -2.89 0.22
C GLY A 234 -23.46 -1.52 -0.05
N PRO A 235 -24.02 -0.48 0.57
CA PRO A 235 -23.46 0.86 0.47
C PRO A 235 -22.04 0.92 1.09
N PRO A 236 -21.25 1.95 0.73
CA PRO A 236 -19.93 2.09 1.30
C PRO A 236 -19.96 2.33 2.82
N PRO A 237 -18.94 1.86 3.57
CA PRO A 237 -18.95 1.89 5.04
C PRO A 237 -18.43 3.21 5.62
N TYR A 238 -18.46 4.29 4.86
CA TYR A 238 -17.97 5.63 5.23
C TYR A 238 -19.04 6.68 5.00
N SER A 239 -18.87 7.85 5.64
CA SER A 239 -19.81 8.96 5.52
C SER A 239 -19.47 9.94 4.39
N SER A 240 -18.22 9.99 3.99
CA SER A 240 -17.69 10.68 2.82
C SER A 240 -16.39 10.01 2.41
N TYR A 241 -15.90 10.24 1.18
CA TYR A 241 -14.60 9.69 0.76
C TYR A 241 -13.81 10.69 -0.06
N ARG A 242 -12.52 10.87 0.29
CA ARG A 242 -11.61 11.78 -0.40
C ARG A 242 -10.38 11.04 -0.91
N PHE A 243 -10.18 11.08 -2.23
CA PHE A 243 -8.91 10.72 -2.85
C PHE A 243 -8.00 11.95 -2.83
N LEU A 244 -7.11 12.07 -1.85
CA LEU A 244 -6.09 13.12 -1.81
C LEU A 244 -4.97 12.74 -2.78
N THR A 245 -4.84 13.46 -3.88
CA THR A 245 -3.97 13.07 -4.98
C THR A 245 -2.86 14.09 -5.19
N LEU A 246 -1.63 13.61 -5.13
CA LEU A 246 -0.41 14.35 -5.38
C LEU A 246 0.12 13.97 -6.77
N LEU A 247 0.26 14.95 -7.67
CA LEU A 247 0.82 14.74 -8.99
C LEU A 247 2.25 15.26 -9.05
N ALA A 248 3.21 14.36 -9.23
CA ALA A 248 4.62 14.69 -9.38
C ALA A 248 5.12 14.51 -10.83
N ALA A 249 6.39 14.78 -11.09
CA ALA A 249 7.02 14.42 -12.37
C ALA A 249 7.02 12.90 -12.56
N ASP A 250 7.44 12.20 -11.52
CA ASP A 250 7.43 10.75 -11.37
C ASP A 250 6.82 10.40 -10.01
N GLY A 251 6.34 9.20 -9.85
CA GLY A 251 5.83 8.70 -8.58
C GLY A 251 4.70 7.71 -8.78
N HIS A 252 4.62 6.78 -7.86
CA HIS A 252 3.55 5.81 -7.77
C HIS A 252 3.43 5.36 -6.31
N GLY A 253 2.24 5.37 -5.78
CA GLY A 253 1.96 4.86 -4.46
C GLY A 253 0.60 5.27 -3.94
N GLY A 254 0.09 4.47 -3.03
CA GLY A 254 -1.14 4.73 -2.31
C GLY A 254 -0.95 4.54 -0.81
N LEU A 255 -1.88 5.08 -0.05
CA LEU A 255 -2.06 4.81 1.37
C LEU A 255 -3.54 4.95 1.70
N GLU A 256 -4.07 3.88 2.21
CA GLU A 256 -5.47 3.74 2.58
C GLU A 256 -5.81 4.43 3.89
N HIS A 257 -7.02 5.01 3.95
CA HIS A 257 -7.62 5.60 5.14
C HIS A 257 -9.12 5.22 5.24
N ALA A 258 -9.70 5.32 6.43
CA ALA A 258 -11.07 4.92 6.67
C ALA A 258 -12.09 5.75 5.87
N GLU A 259 -11.84 7.05 5.71
CA GLU A 259 -12.71 8.01 5.01
C GLU A 259 -12.00 8.63 3.79
N GLY A 260 -10.99 7.95 3.24
CA GLY A 260 -10.25 8.43 2.08
C GLY A 260 -9.02 7.62 1.75
N SER A 261 -8.21 8.15 0.84
CA SER A 261 -6.88 7.61 0.49
C SER A 261 -5.95 8.73 0.04
N VAL A 262 -4.66 8.48 0.15
CA VAL A 262 -3.64 9.33 -0.49
C VAL A 262 -3.10 8.61 -1.71
N LEU A 263 -3.06 9.28 -2.85
CA LEU A 263 -2.54 8.76 -4.10
C LEU A 263 -1.36 9.64 -4.57
N LEU A 264 -0.28 9.02 -5.01
CA LEU A 264 0.84 9.68 -5.68
C LEU A 264 0.98 9.11 -7.08
N ALA A 265 0.95 9.96 -8.10
CA ALA A 265 1.05 9.53 -9.49
C ALA A 265 1.90 10.50 -10.33
N GLY A 266 2.46 9.97 -11.42
CA GLY A 266 3.12 10.78 -12.44
C GLY A 266 2.09 11.64 -13.19
N ARG A 267 2.30 12.96 -13.25
CA ARG A 267 1.37 13.90 -13.93
C ARG A 267 1.13 13.53 -15.40
N ALA A 268 2.19 13.15 -16.11
CA ALA A 268 2.10 12.78 -17.51
C ALA A 268 1.53 11.36 -17.72
N SER A 269 1.67 10.46 -16.74
CA SER A 269 1.24 9.07 -16.87
C SER A 269 -0.27 8.94 -16.99
N LEU A 270 -1.04 9.83 -16.35
CA LEU A 270 -2.50 9.85 -16.44
C LEU A 270 -3.06 10.01 -17.87
N HIS A 271 -2.24 10.48 -18.82
CA HIS A 271 -2.60 10.63 -20.22
C HIS A 271 -2.10 9.51 -21.13
N GLN A 272 -1.40 8.52 -20.54
CA GLN A 272 -0.97 7.32 -21.24
C GLN A 272 -1.93 6.17 -20.93
N PRO A 273 -2.31 5.31 -21.88
CA PRO A 273 -3.24 4.22 -21.60
C PRO A 273 -2.78 3.32 -20.44
N ASP A 274 -1.50 2.92 -20.42
CA ASP A 274 -0.95 2.09 -19.36
C ASP A 274 -0.91 2.82 -18.02
N GLY A 275 -0.45 4.07 -18.00
CA GLY A 275 -0.41 4.87 -16.78
C GLY A 275 -1.80 5.20 -16.22
N TYR A 276 -2.81 5.35 -17.08
CA TYR A 276 -4.20 5.50 -16.63
C TYR A 276 -4.76 4.19 -16.04
N ARG A 277 -4.41 3.04 -16.64
CA ARG A 277 -4.74 1.72 -16.06
C ARG A 277 -4.09 1.57 -14.68
N GLU A 278 -2.81 1.82 -14.57
CA GLU A 278 -2.09 1.75 -13.28
C GLU A 278 -2.71 2.69 -12.23
N PHE A 279 -3.10 3.90 -12.62
CA PHE A 279 -3.76 4.84 -11.71
C PHE A 279 -5.15 4.37 -11.29
N SER A 280 -5.97 3.86 -12.22
CA SER A 280 -7.32 3.37 -11.90
C SER A 280 -7.29 2.13 -11.00
N SER A 281 -6.34 1.22 -11.22
CA SER A 281 -6.07 0.08 -10.34
C SER A 281 -5.63 0.53 -8.95
N LEU A 282 -4.67 1.47 -8.86
CA LEU A 282 -4.24 2.06 -7.58
C LEU A 282 -5.42 2.70 -6.82
N ALA A 283 -6.24 3.51 -7.50
CA ALA A 283 -7.40 4.14 -6.87
C ALA A 283 -8.43 3.11 -6.38
N ALA A 284 -8.63 2.00 -7.13
CA ALA A 284 -9.48 0.89 -6.70
C ALA A 284 -8.88 0.14 -5.50
N HIS A 285 -7.56 -0.10 -5.49
CA HIS A 285 -6.83 -0.73 -4.39
C HIS A 285 -7.05 0.04 -3.08
N GLU A 286 -6.74 1.32 -3.08
CA GLU A 286 -6.88 2.17 -1.89
C GLU A 286 -8.34 2.34 -1.44
N LEU A 287 -9.29 2.34 -2.37
CA LEU A 287 -10.70 2.38 -2.05
C LEU A 287 -11.19 1.08 -1.39
N LEU A 288 -10.77 -0.08 -1.89
CA LEU A 288 -11.14 -1.39 -1.34
C LEU A 288 -10.69 -1.55 0.11
N HIS A 289 -9.60 -0.92 0.48
CA HIS A 289 -9.13 -0.88 1.85
C HIS A 289 -10.11 -0.18 2.82
N ALA A 290 -11.06 0.63 2.34
CA ALA A 290 -12.13 1.14 3.19
C ALA A 290 -12.92 0.01 3.88
N TRP A 291 -13.00 -1.16 3.24
CA TRP A 291 -13.53 -2.41 3.82
C TRP A 291 -12.40 -3.27 4.38
N ASN A 292 -11.49 -3.74 3.54
CA ASN A 292 -10.36 -4.61 3.85
C ASN A 292 -9.08 -3.78 3.89
N VAL A 293 -8.75 -3.13 4.95
CA VAL A 293 -8.41 -3.42 6.31
C VAL A 293 -9.06 -2.42 7.31
N LYS A 294 -9.71 -1.36 6.84
CA LYS A 294 -10.17 -0.32 7.79
C LYS A 294 -11.35 -0.78 8.64
N ARG A 295 -12.22 -1.65 8.12
CA ARG A 295 -13.38 -2.20 8.86
C ARG A 295 -13.26 -3.70 9.08
N MET A 296 -12.76 -4.43 8.11
CA MET A 296 -12.51 -5.86 8.18
C MET A 296 -10.99 -6.07 8.35
N ARG A 297 -10.52 -6.24 9.58
CA ARG A 297 -9.08 -6.30 9.88
C ARG A 297 -8.69 -7.58 10.63
N PRO A 298 -7.45 -8.06 10.48
CA PRO A 298 -6.91 -9.12 11.32
C PRO A 298 -7.00 -8.77 12.81
N SER A 299 -7.19 -9.75 13.67
CA SER A 299 -7.24 -9.54 15.12
C SER A 299 -5.96 -8.87 15.65
N SER A 300 -4.80 -9.15 15.05
CA SER A 300 -3.51 -8.51 15.38
C SER A 300 -3.46 -7.01 15.06
N PHE A 301 -4.37 -6.51 14.20
CA PHE A 301 -4.47 -5.11 13.81
C PHE A 301 -5.70 -4.42 14.42
N TRP A 302 -6.44 -5.10 15.29
CA TRP A 302 -7.63 -4.52 15.89
C TRP A 302 -7.30 -3.26 16.69
N GLU A 303 -6.18 -3.27 17.39
CA GLU A 303 -5.59 -2.11 18.05
C GLU A 303 -4.14 -1.95 17.62
N TYR A 304 -3.80 -0.78 17.05
CA TYR A 304 -2.43 -0.49 16.64
C TYR A 304 -1.55 -0.05 17.82
N ASP A 305 -0.33 -0.58 17.88
CA ASP A 305 0.77 -0.01 18.66
C ASP A 305 1.62 0.88 17.74
N TYR A 306 1.52 2.19 17.89
CA TYR A 306 2.23 3.15 17.04
C TYR A 306 3.73 3.27 17.33
N GLU A 307 4.23 2.61 18.36
CA GLU A 307 5.63 2.71 18.77
C GLU A 307 6.50 1.54 18.33
N ARG A 308 5.88 0.44 17.89
CA ARG A 308 6.58 -0.77 17.44
C ARG A 308 5.83 -1.48 16.33
N GLU A 309 6.43 -2.52 15.81
CA GLU A 309 5.86 -3.39 14.79
C GLU A 309 4.60 -4.09 15.31
N ASN A 310 3.59 -4.20 14.45
CA ASN A 310 2.37 -4.98 14.68
C ASN A 310 2.40 -6.17 13.73
N TYR A 311 2.74 -7.34 14.25
CA TYR A 311 2.95 -8.54 13.43
C TYR A 311 1.63 -9.20 13.04
N SER A 312 1.55 -9.65 11.79
CA SER A 312 0.41 -10.41 11.27
C SER A 312 0.85 -11.37 10.18
N GLU A 313 0.34 -12.59 10.23
CA GLU A 313 0.53 -13.59 9.16
C GLU A 313 -0.50 -13.41 8.02
N LEU A 314 -1.33 -12.35 8.05
CA LEU A 314 -2.51 -12.19 7.19
C LEU A 314 -2.39 -11.04 6.18
N LEU A 315 -1.18 -10.45 5.97
CA LEU A 315 -1.01 -9.40 4.97
C LEU A 315 -1.25 -9.91 3.54
N TRP A 316 -1.04 -11.20 3.27
CA TRP A 316 -1.40 -11.83 2.00
C TRP A 316 -2.90 -11.75 1.69
N LEU A 317 -3.74 -11.64 2.72
CA LEU A 317 -5.17 -11.40 2.56
C LEU A 317 -5.46 -9.89 2.51
N VAL A 318 -4.93 -9.13 3.47
CA VAL A 318 -5.15 -7.67 3.54
C VAL A 318 -4.74 -7.00 2.23
N GLU A 319 -3.53 -7.27 1.78
CA GLU A 319 -2.95 -6.62 0.59
C GLU A 319 -3.15 -7.46 -0.68
N GLY A 320 -2.95 -8.79 -0.55
CA GLY A 320 -3.02 -9.67 -1.71
C GLY A 320 -4.43 -9.85 -2.27
N TRP A 321 -5.46 -9.97 -1.43
CA TRP A 321 -6.82 -10.00 -1.94
C TRP A 321 -7.23 -8.63 -2.50
N THR A 322 -6.80 -7.54 -1.86
CA THR A 322 -7.03 -6.20 -2.40
C THR A 322 -6.37 -6.04 -3.77
N ALA A 323 -5.11 -6.51 -3.94
CA ALA A 323 -4.39 -6.51 -5.22
C ALA A 323 -4.96 -7.51 -6.26
N TYR A 324 -5.76 -8.47 -5.87
CA TYR A 324 -6.54 -9.29 -6.78
C TYR A 324 -7.80 -8.57 -7.26
N TYR A 325 -8.47 -7.89 -6.33
CA TYR A 325 -9.74 -7.24 -6.62
C TYR A 325 -9.59 -5.87 -7.28
N ASP A 326 -8.48 -5.15 -7.12
CA ASP A 326 -8.29 -3.81 -7.69
C ASP A 326 -8.42 -3.81 -9.23
N ASP A 327 -7.69 -4.70 -9.90
CA ASP A 327 -7.77 -4.91 -11.35
C ASP A 327 -9.16 -5.47 -11.75
N LEU A 328 -9.68 -6.42 -10.99
CA LEU A 328 -10.98 -7.06 -11.26
C LEU A 328 -12.15 -6.09 -11.10
N VAL A 329 -12.10 -5.18 -10.12
CA VAL A 329 -13.10 -4.12 -9.93
C VAL A 329 -13.05 -3.13 -11.11
N CYS A 330 -11.88 -2.80 -11.64
CA CYS A 330 -11.75 -1.94 -12.82
C CYS A 330 -12.44 -2.54 -14.05
N VAL A 331 -12.36 -3.86 -14.24
CA VAL A 331 -13.11 -4.56 -15.30
C VAL A 331 -14.61 -4.56 -15.01
N ARG A 332 -15.02 -4.90 -13.79
CA ARG A 332 -16.43 -4.93 -13.38
C ARG A 332 -17.09 -3.55 -13.47
N ALA A 333 -16.32 -2.49 -13.27
CA ALA A 333 -16.71 -1.10 -13.45
C ALA A 333 -16.80 -0.68 -14.93
N GLY A 334 -16.28 -1.49 -15.86
CA GLY A 334 -16.21 -1.14 -17.29
C GLY A 334 -15.16 -0.07 -17.62
N VAL A 335 -14.24 0.19 -16.70
CA VAL A 335 -13.08 1.08 -16.92
C VAL A 335 -12.00 0.39 -17.73
N TRP A 336 -11.81 -0.92 -17.52
CA TRP A 336 -10.93 -1.77 -18.31
C TRP A 336 -11.73 -2.73 -19.20
N SER A 337 -11.17 -3.09 -20.35
CA SER A 337 -11.68 -4.20 -21.16
C SER A 337 -11.25 -5.56 -20.58
N GLU A 338 -11.93 -6.62 -20.98
CA GLU A 338 -11.53 -8.00 -20.67
C GLU A 338 -10.11 -8.31 -21.16
N SER A 339 -9.73 -7.79 -22.33
CA SER A 339 -8.39 -7.96 -22.90
C SER A 339 -7.32 -7.27 -22.05
N ASP A 340 -7.57 -6.03 -21.59
CA ASP A 340 -6.65 -5.29 -20.72
C ASP A 340 -6.40 -6.06 -19.43
N TYR A 341 -7.47 -6.61 -18.84
CA TYR A 341 -7.37 -7.41 -17.61
C TYR A 341 -6.55 -8.69 -17.81
N LEU A 342 -6.81 -9.45 -18.86
CA LEU A 342 -6.09 -10.70 -19.13
C LEU A 342 -4.60 -10.44 -19.41
N GLU A 343 -4.28 -9.35 -20.10
CA GLU A 343 -2.90 -8.91 -20.32
C GLU A 343 -2.21 -8.56 -18.99
N GLN A 344 -2.88 -7.75 -18.15
CA GLN A 344 -2.34 -7.37 -16.84
C GLN A 344 -2.22 -8.57 -15.91
N LEU A 345 -3.21 -9.47 -15.89
CA LEU A 345 -3.18 -10.72 -15.13
C LEU A 345 -1.97 -11.58 -15.52
N ALA A 346 -1.72 -11.75 -16.83
CA ALA A 346 -0.55 -12.50 -17.30
C ALA A 346 0.76 -11.82 -16.89
N LYS A 347 0.85 -10.49 -16.94
CA LYS A 347 2.00 -9.69 -16.49
C LYS A 347 2.26 -9.90 -14.98
N ASN A 348 1.21 -9.82 -14.16
CA ASN A 348 1.29 -10.00 -12.71
C ASN A 348 1.74 -11.42 -12.36
N ILE A 349 1.18 -12.44 -13.00
CA ILE A 349 1.57 -13.84 -12.79
C ILE A 349 3.04 -14.07 -13.20
N ASN A 350 3.48 -13.55 -14.35
CA ASN A 350 4.88 -13.68 -14.78
C ASN A 350 5.84 -13.03 -13.78
N ALA A 351 5.48 -11.89 -13.19
CA ALA A 351 6.29 -11.24 -12.15
C ALA A 351 6.44 -12.13 -10.90
N VAL A 352 5.38 -12.81 -10.48
CA VAL A 352 5.40 -13.77 -9.38
C VAL A 352 6.27 -14.99 -9.72
N LEU A 353 6.07 -15.58 -10.89
CA LEU A 353 6.79 -16.78 -11.32
C LEU A 353 8.30 -16.55 -11.50
N ALA A 354 8.70 -15.32 -11.82
CA ALA A 354 10.12 -14.94 -11.96
C ALA A 354 10.90 -14.96 -10.62
N GLY A 355 10.21 -14.96 -9.46
CA GLY A 355 10.82 -14.95 -8.14
C GLY A 355 10.91 -16.33 -7.50
N PRO A 356 12.08 -16.98 -7.39
CA PRO A 356 12.21 -18.30 -6.76
C PRO A 356 11.95 -18.27 -5.23
N GLY A 357 11.91 -17.10 -4.61
CA GLY A 357 11.59 -16.93 -3.20
C GLY A 357 10.22 -17.51 -2.82
N ARG A 358 9.24 -17.51 -3.76
CA ARG A 358 7.91 -18.11 -3.58
C ARG A 358 7.93 -19.61 -3.26
N LEU A 359 9.03 -20.30 -3.60
CA LEU A 359 9.23 -21.72 -3.32
C LEU A 359 10.01 -21.95 -2.00
N ARG A 360 10.32 -20.89 -1.25
CA ARG A 360 11.20 -20.95 -0.07
C ARG A 360 10.61 -20.34 1.19
N LEU A 361 9.86 -19.27 1.05
CA LEU A 361 9.18 -18.59 2.13
C LEU A 361 7.68 -18.70 1.85
N SER A 362 6.88 -19.04 2.83
CA SER A 362 5.42 -19.08 2.70
C SER A 362 4.82 -17.67 2.68
N LEU A 363 3.55 -17.53 2.23
CA LEU A 363 2.83 -16.25 2.28
C LEU A 363 2.60 -15.76 3.72
N ALA A 364 2.30 -16.68 4.63
CA ALA A 364 2.13 -16.36 6.04
C ALA A 364 3.43 -15.81 6.66
N GLU A 365 4.57 -16.50 6.44
CA GLU A 365 5.89 -16.01 6.89
C GLU A 365 6.28 -14.68 6.23
N SER A 366 6.01 -14.54 4.92
CA SER A 366 6.27 -13.27 4.21
C SER A 366 5.44 -12.12 4.77
N SER A 367 4.19 -12.38 5.15
CA SER A 367 3.32 -11.42 5.80
C SER A 367 3.85 -11.01 7.18
N HIS A 368 4.27 -11.98 7.99
CA HIS A 368 4.83 -11.74 9.33
C HIS A 368 6.14 -10.93 9.25
N ASP A 369 7.00 -11.27 8.30
CA ASP A 369 8.32 -10.66 8.10
C ASP A 369 8.28 -9.36 7.26
N ALA A 370 7.11 -8.81 6.95
CA ALA A 370 6.94 -7.61 6.11
C ALA A 370 7.88 -6.46 6.54
N TRP A 371 7.99 -6.23 7.84
CA TRP A 371 8.76 -5.16 8.47
C TRP A 371 10.26 -5.17 8.16
N ILE A 372 10.83 -6.33 7.84
CA ILE A 372 12.27 -6.52 7.62
C ILE A 372 12.60 -7.02 6.21
N ARG A 373 11.61 -7.43 5.41
CA ARG A 373 11.82 -8.00 4.07
C ARG A 373 11.28 -7.12 2.97
N LEU A 374 9.96 -7.01 2.80
CA LEU A 374 9.37 -6.35 1.64
C LEU A 374 9.73 -4.86 1.56
N TYR A 375 9.69 -4.16 2.69
CA TYR A 375 10.03 -2.74 2.77
C TYR A 375 11.53 -2.45 2.92
N ARG A 376 12.37 -3.48 3.00
CA ARG A 376 13.84 -3.40 3.03
C ARG A 376 14.48 -4.36 2.05
N PRO A 377 14.16 -4.24 0.75
CA PRO A 377 14.68 -5.15 -0.27
C PRO A 377 16.19 -5.00 -0.43
N ASP A 378 16.82 -6.11 -0.74
CA ASP A 378 18.21 -6.22 -1.15
C ASP A 378 18.35 -7.01 -2.47
N GLU A 379 19.56 -7.22 -2.93
CA GLU A 379 19.88 -7.96 -4.15
C GLU A 379 19.46 -9.44 -4.11
N ASN A 380 19.21 -9.99 -2.90
CA ASN A 380 18.81 -11.38 -2.68
C ASN A 380 17.30 -11.54 -2.43
N THR A 381 16.55 -10.46 -2.29
CA THR A 381 15.13 -10.50 -1.89
C THR A 381 14.31 -11.41 -2.78
N LYS A 382 14.49 -11.36 -4.11
CA LYS A 382 13.76 -12.24 -5.06
C LYS A 382 14.05 -13.73 -4.87
N ASN A 383 15.20 -14.07 -4.29
CA ASN A 383 15.62 -15.44 -4.05
C ASN A 383 15.16 -16.01 -2.70
N SER A 384 14.92 -15.15 -1.72
CA SER A 384 14.70 -15.52 -0.31
C SER A 384 13.35 -15.13 0.24
N SER A 385 12.61 -14.28 -0.48
CA SER A 385 11.34 -13.73 -0.02
C SER A 385 10.31 -13.71 -1.16
N GLN A 386 9.06 -13.52 -0.81
CA GLN A 386 7.99 -13.27 -1.77
C GLN A 386 7.24 -11.99 -1.39
N ASN A 387 6.63 -11.35 -2.39
CA ASN A 387 5.80 -10.18 -2.20
C ASN A 387 4.36 -10.62 -1.92
N TYR A 388 3.86 -10.41 -0.70
CA TYR A 388 2.52 -10.81 -0.31
C TYR A 388 1.39 -10.04 -1.05
N TYR A 389 1.68 -8.93 -1.75
CA TYR A 389 0.74 -8.28 -2.68
C TYR A 389 0.51 -9.17 -3.91
N GLY A 390 1.47 -9.27 -4.82
CA GLY A 390 1.33 -10.01 -6.07
C GLY A 390 1.19 -11.52 -5.86
N ASN A 391 1.94 -12.09 -4.91
CA ASN A 391 1.84 -13.52 -4.60
C ASN A 391 0.53 -13.84 -3.87
N GLY A 392 0.06 -12.94 -3.00
CA GLY A 392 -1.26 -13.04 -2.36
C GLY A 392 -2.40 -12.88 -3.36
N ALA A 393 -2.26 -11.99 -4.35
CA ALA A 393 -3.22 -11.86 -5.44
C ALA A 393 -3.31 -13.14 -6.29
N LEU A 394 -2.17 -13.80 -6.57
CA LEU A 394 -2.17 -15.10 -7.25
C LEU A 394 -2.85 -16.18 -6.42
N ALA A 395 -2.61 -16.21 -5.10
CA ALA A 395 -3.31 -17.14 -4.20
C ALA A 395 -4.81 -16.87 -4.19
N ALA A 396 -5.25 -15.61 -4.12
CA ALA A 396 -6.65 -15.19 -4.20
C ALA A 396 -7.31 -15.63 -5.50
N LEU A 397 -6.66 -15.42 -6.65
CA LEU A 397 -7.10 -15.92 -7.94
C LEU A 397 -7.33 -17.44 -7.92
N CYS A 398 -6.35 -18.20 -7.41
CA CYS A 398 -6.44 -19.67 -7.35
C CYS A 398 -7.61 -20.14 -6.47
N ILE A 399 -7.81 -19.49 -5.32
CA ILE A 399 -8.91 -19.80 -4.39
C ILE A 399 -10.25 -19.46 -5.05
N ASP A 400 -10.37 -18.29 -5.67
CA ASP A 400 -11.60 -17.85 -6.35
C ASP A 400 -12.00 -18.81 -7.47
N LEU A 401 -11.08 -19.11 -8.38
CA LEU A 401 -11.34 -20.04 -9.48
C LEU A 401 -11.66 -21.47 -8.99
N ALA A 402 -11.04 -21.91 -7.89
CA ALA A 402 -11.34 -23.20 -7.27
C ALA A 402 -12.75 -23.22 -6.65
N ILE A 403 -13.17 -22.16 -5.95
CA ILE A 403 -14.54 -22.02 -5.43
C ILE A 403 -15.55 -22.04 -6.58
N GLN A 404 -15.33 -21.24 -7.62
CA GLN A 404 -16.22 -21.18 -8.77
C GLN A 404 -16.34 -22.54 -9.47
N ARG A 405 -15.23 -23.27 -9.62
CA ARG A 405 -15.25 -24.63 -10.16
C ARG A 405 -16.03 -25.59 -9.28
N ALA A 406 -15.78 -25.59 -7.98
CA ALA A 406 -16.44 -26.49 -7.03
C ALA A 406 -17.95 -26.26 -6.95
N THR A 407 -18.39 -25.03 -7.11
CA THR A 407 -19.80 -24.61 -7.01
C THR A 407 -20.48 -24.41 -8.37
N GLN A 408 -19.82 -24.74 -9.46
CA GLN A 408 -20.32 -24.49 -10.84
C GLN A 408 -20.67 -23.01 -11.07
N GLY A 409 -19.86 -22.10 -10.54
CA GLY A 409 -20.02 -20.65 -10.65
C GLY A 409 -21.14 -20.05 -9.81
N LYS A 410 -21.70 -20.81 -8.86
CA LYS A 410 -22.75 -20.30 -7.95
C LYS A 410 -22.18 -19.42 -6.84
N GLN A 411 -20.96 -19.70 -6.39
CA GLN A 411 -20.24 -18.96 -5.36
C GLN A 411 -18.83 -18.62 -5.85
N SER A 412 -18.19 -17.66 -5.19
CA SER A 412 -16.86 -17.15 -5.50
C SER A 412 -16.18 -16.62 -4.24
N LEU A 413 -14.97 -16.11 -4.37
CA LEU A 413 -14.26 -15.44 -3.29
C LEU A 413 -14.99 -14.17 -2.80
N ASP A 414 -15.84 -13.54 -3.64
CA ASP A 414 -16.73 -12.44 -3.24
C ASP A 414 -17.60 -12.83 -2.04
N ASP A 415 -18.13 -14.07 -2.02
CA ASP A 415 -19.01 -14.55 -0.95
C ASP A 415 -18.24 -14.74 0.36
N VAL A 416 -17.00 -15.23 0.28
CA VAL A 416 -16.08 -15.34 1.44
C VAL A 416 -15.77 -13.94 1.98
N LEU A 417 -15.40 -13.00 1.11
CA LEU A 417 -15.06 -11.63 1.49
C LEU A 417 -16.22 -10.94 2.22
N ARG A 418 -17.45 -11.06 1.69
CA ARG A 418 -18.67 -10.56 2.33
C ARG A 418 -18.94 -11.22 3.68
N ALA A 419 -18.68 -12.51 3.79
CA ALA A 419 -18.87 -13.24 5.04
C ALA A 419 -17.88 -12.79 6.12
N ILE A 420 -16.60 -12.63 5.79
CA ILE A 420 -15.60 -12.08 6.70
C ILE A 420 -16.02 -10.67 7.17
N TYR A 421 -16.44 -9.81 6.24
CA TYR A 421 -16.87 -8.44 6.56
C TYR A 421 -18.05 -8.44 7.54
N ARG A 422 -19.09 -9.23 7.29
CA ARG A 422 -20.27 -9.33 8.18
C ARG A 422 -19.93 -9.88 9.56
N GLU A 423 -19.06 -10.87 9.63
CA GLU A 423 -18.69 -11.54 10.89
C GLU A 423 -17.70 -10.74 11.74
N THR A 424 -16.98 -9.80 11.15
CA THR A 424 -15.96 -9.03 11.86
C THR A 424 -16.41 -7.61 12.18
N PHE A 425 -16.69 -6.80 11.17
CA PHE A 425 -17.08 -5.42 11.36
C PHE A 425 -18.43 -5.31 12.09
N GLY A 426 -19.42 -6.12 11.69
CA GLY A 426 -20.72 -6.14 12.35
C GLY A 426 -20.69 -6.60 13.82
N LEU A 427 -19.68 -7.38 14.23
CA LEU A 427 -19.48 -7.87 15.59
C LEU A 427 -18.39 -7.11 16.38
N GLY A 428 -17.75 -6.10 15.79
CA GLY A 428 -16.73 -5.29 16.45
C GLY A 428 -15.48 -6.09 16.86
N ARG A 429 -15.06 -7.07 16.04
CA ARG A 429 -13.87 -7.90 16.28
C ARG A 429 -13.03 -8.07 15.02
N GLY A 430 -11.74 -8.36 15.18
CA GLY A 430 -10.87 -8.80 14.08
C GLY A 430 -11.06 -10.27 13.72
N TYR A 431 -10.55 -10.70 12.53
CA TYR A 431 -10.56 -12.10 12.09
C TYR A 431 -9.21 -12.78 12.33
N LEU A 432 -9.27 -14.11 12.43
CA LEU A 432 -8.13 -15.01 12.49
C LEU A 432 -8.03 -15.82 11.19
N HIS A 433 -6.89 -16.46 10.95
CA HIS A 433 -6.72 -17.40 9.83
C HIS A 433 -7.81 -18.49 9.82
N ASP A 434 -8.14 -19.06 10.99
CA ASP A 434 -9.15 -20.10 11.12
C ASP A 434 -10.56 -19.64 10.75
N ASP A 435 -10.90 -18.36 10.98
CA ASP A 435 -12.17 -17.79 10.52
C ASP A 435 -12.23 -17.81 8.98
N VAL A 436 -11.14 -17.39 8.34
CA VAL A 436 -11.04 -17.37 6.88
C VAL A 436 -11.11 -18.78 6.30
N ARG A 437 -10.34 -19.72 6.87
CA ARG A 437 -10.33 -21.13 6.46
C ARG A 437 -11.71 -21.77 6.57
N ARG A 438 -12.40 -21.51 7.66
CA ARG A 438 -13.78 -21.99 7.87
C ARG A 438 -14.70 -21.46 6.77
N LEU A 439 -14.66 -20.15 6.48
CA LEU A 439 -15.52 -19.53 5.46
C LEU A 439 -15.20 -20.02 4.05
N VAL A 440 -13.94 -20.21 3.71
CA VAL A 440 -13.53 -20.81 2.42
C VAL A 440 -14.07 -22.23 2.30
N ARG A 441 -13.98 -23.03 3.38
CA ARG A 441 -14.53 -24.39 3.42
C ARG A 441 -16.06 -24.41 3.27
N GLU A 442 -16.76 -23.54 3.97
CA GLU A 442 -18.22 -23.41 3.89
C GLU A 442 -18.70 -23.02 2.49
N THR A 443 -17.91 -22.19 1.80
CA THR A 443 -18.21 -21.69 0.45
C THR A 443 -17.80 -22.65 -0.65
N GLY A 444 -16.56 -23.19 -0.61
CA GLY A 444 -15.98 -23.98 -1.70
C GLY A 444 -15.73 -25.45 -1.38
N GLY A 445 -15.94 -25.88 -0.12
CA GLY A 445 -15.66 -27.24 0.34
C GLY A 445 -14.25 -27.44 0.89
N GLU A 446 -14.01 -28.60 1.51
CA GLU A 446 -12.73 -28.91 2.19
C GLU A 446 -11.53 -28.87 1.24
N ALA A 447 -11.67 -29.37 0.02
CA ALA A 447 -10.58 -29.39 -0.97
C ALA A 447 -10.09 -27.97 -1.34
N VAL A 448 -10.98 -26.96 -1.32
CA VAL A 448 -10.59 -25.56 -1.55
C VAL A 448 -9.90 -24.97 -0.32
N ALA A 449 -10.34 -25.33 0.88
CA ALA A 449 -9.67 -24.92 2.11
C ALA A 449 -8.25 -25.53 2.21
N GLU A 450 -8.07 -26.79 1.85
CA GLU A 450 -6.75 -27.44 1.76
C GLU A 450 -5.84 -26.81 0.70
N LEU A 451 -6.41 -26.42 -0.46
CA LEU A 451 -5.68 -25.65 -1.47
C LEU A 451 -5.21 -24.31 -0.89
N MET A 452 -6.08 -23.57 -0.20
CA MET A 452 -5.70 -22.33 0.48
C MET A 452 -4.56 -22.54 1.46
N ASP A 453 -4.65 -23.55 2.33
CA ASP A 453 -3.59 -23.87 3.30
C ASP A 453 -2.26 -24.17 2.58
N THR A 454 -2.30 -24.90 1.47
CA THR A 454 -1.11 -25.22 0.66
C THR A 454 -0.49 -23.97 0.06
N LEU A 455 -1.30 -23.03 -0.47
CA LEU A 455 -0.82 -21.79 -1.08
C LEU A 455 -0.28 -20.81 -0.04
N VAL A 456 -0.87 -20.78 1.16
CA VAL A 456 -0.56 -19.80 2.20
C VAL A 456 0.62 -20.25 3.08
N HIS A 457 0.66 -21.52 3.47
CA HIS A 457 1.69 -22.07 4.38
C HIS A 457 2.75 -22.93 3.68
N GLY A 458 2.51 -23.29 2.41
CA GLY A 458 3.42 -24.08 1.59
C GLY A 458 4.13 -23.25 0.52
N GLN A 459 4.43 -23.93 -0.60
CA GLN A 459 5.03 -23.30 -1.77
C GLN A 459 3.93 -22.78 -2.71
N LEU A 460 4.12 -21.56 -3.21
CA LEU A 460 3.20 -20.96 -4.18
C LEU A 460 3.58 -21.39 -5.61
N ASP A 461 3.10 -22.54 -6.03
CA ASP A 461 3.35 -23.09 -7.37
C ASP A 461 2.07 -23.73 -7.96
N PRO A 462 1.04 -22.92 -8.31
CA PRO A 462 -0.26 -23.43 -8.76
C PRO A 462 -0.23 -23.96 -10.20
N ASP A 463 -1.08 -24.97 -10.47
CA ASP A 463 -1.37 -25.44 -11.84
C ASP A 463 -2.37 -24.49 -12.51
N LEU A 464 -1.83 -23.40 -13.07
CA LEU A 464 -2.62 -22.34 -13.73
C LEU A 464 -3.46 -22.84 -14.92
N PRO A 465 -2.94 -23.70 -15.85
CA PRO A 465 -3.75 -24.21 -16.93
C PRO A 465 -5.00 -24.97 -16.47
N THR A 466 -4.87 -25.77 -15.42
CA THR A 466 -6.01 -26.53 -14.85
C THR A 466 -7.03 -25.60 -14.19
N LEU A 467 -6.59 -24.49 -13.57
CA LEU A 467 -7.47 -23.52 -12.91
C LEU A 467 -8.19 -22.60 -13.92
N LEU A 468 -7.51 -22.18 -14.99
CA LEU A 468 -8.03 -21.19 -15.94
C LEU A 468 -8.92 -21.81 -17.03
N ARG A 469 -8.65 -23.05 -17.45
CA ARG A 469 -9.41 -23.73 -18.52
C ARG A 469 -10.92 -23.80 -18.27
N PRO A 470 -11.46 -24.07 -17.06
CA PRO A 470 -12.90 -24.04 -16.80
C PRO A 470 -13.57 -22.70 -17.08
N HIS A 471 -12.79 -21.62 -17.12
CA HIS A 471 -13.23 -20.26 -17.44
C HIS A 471 -13.04 -19.90 -18.92
N GLY A 472 -12.76 -20.90 -19.78
CA GLY A 472 -12.57 -20.71 -21.21
C GLY A 472 -11.33 -19.89 -21.55
N LEU A 473 -10.27 -20.06 -20.75
CA LEU A 473 -8.97 -19.43 -20.96
C LEU A 473 -7.93 -20.50 -21.29
N ALA A 474 -7.08 -20.21 -22.27
CA ALA A 474 -5.92 -21.00 -22.63
C ALA A 474 -4.64 -20.35 -22.12
N CYS A 475 -3.74 -21.17 -21.59
CA CYS A 475 -2.41 -20.76 -21.18
C CYS A 475 -1.37 -21.39 -22.11
N HIS A 476 -0.46 -20.58 -22.59
CA HIS A 476 0.71 -21.08 -23.31
C HIS A 476 1.95 -20.27 -22.93
N TRP A 477 3.12 -20.86 -23.20
CA TRP A 477 4.41 -20.25 -22.88
C TRP A 477 5.12 -19.85 -24.16
N ARG A 478 5.48 -18.57 -24.28
CA ARG A 478 6.28 -18.04 -25.39
C ARG A 478 7.77 -18.02 -25.00
N ASP A 479 8.65 -17.99 -25.99
CA ASP A 479 10.10 -17.81 -25.83
C ASP A 479 10.82 -18.89 -25.01
N GLN A 480 10.27 -20.09 -24.96
CA GLN A 480 10.92 -21.22 -24.27
C GLN A 480 12.17 -21.73 -24.98
N ASP A 481 12.36 -21.41 -26.24
CA ASP A 481 13.53 -21.76 -27.06
C ASP A 481 14.72 -20.82 -26.87
N ARG A 482 14.56 -19.75 -26.08
CA ARG A 482 15.62 -18.77 -25.81
C ARG A 482 16.61 -19.25 -24.74
N ALA A 483 17.88 -18.87 -24.92
CA ALA A 483 18.89 -19.06 -23.89
C ALA A 483 18.60 -18.17 -22.67
N TYR A 484 18.68 -18.75 -21.49
CA TYR A 484 18.47 -18.08 -20.20
C TYR A 484 19.72 -18.15 -19.34
N LEU A 485 20.09 -17.02 -18.72
CA LEU A 485 21.23 -16.91 -17.82
C LEU A 485 20.82 -16.62 -16.37
N GLY A 486 19.75 -15.87 -16.14
CA GLY A 486 19.25 -15.54 -14.80
C GLY A 486 19.96 -14.36 -14.14
N VAL A 487 20.30 -13.34 -14.92
CA VAL A 487 20.94 -12.09 -14.47
C VAL A 487 19.93 -10.93 -14.65
N GLN A 488 19.87 -10.04 -13.67
CA GLN A 488 19.21 -8.75 -13.77
C GLN A 488 20.23 -7.65 -13.56
N PHE A 489 20.13 -6.59 -14.35
CA PHE A 489 21.01 -5.42 -14.27
C PHE A 489 20.34 -4.24 -13.59
N GLU A 490 21.14 -3.32 -13.07
CA GLU A 490 20.69 -1.99 -12.71
C GLU A 490 20.20 -1.23 -13.95
N ALA A 491 19.31 -0.27 -13.75
CA ALA A 491 18.75 0.49 -14.84
C ALA A 491 19.83 1.17 -15.70
N ASN A 492 19.77 0.94 -17.02
CA ASN A 492 20.71 1.47 -18.01
C ASN A 492 22.19 1.12 -17.76
N SER A 493 22.47 0.04 -17.06
CA SER A 493 23.81 -0.41 -16.65
C SER A 493 24.07 -1.86 -17.06
N THR A 494 25.35 -2.28 -17.03
CA THR A 494 25.78 -3.69 -17.09
C THR A 494 26.21 -4.20 -15.71
N LEU A 495 25.97 -3.40 -14.67
CA LEU A 495 26.17 -3.80 -13.28
C LEU A 495 25.05 -4.77 -12.87
N VAL A 496 25.44 -5.93 -12.36
CA VAL A 496 24.49 -6.96 -11.93
C VAL A 496 23.79 -6.50 -10.66
N ALA A 497 22.50 -6.23 -10.76
CA ALA A 497 21.64 -5.91 -9.61
C ALA A 497 21.27 -7.16 -8.81
N SER A 498 20.97 -8.27 -9.51
CA SER A 498 20.66 -9.54 -8.84
C SER A 498 20.95 -10.74 -9.75
N VAL A 499 21.20 -11.89 -9.13
CA VAL A 499 21.37 -13.18 -9.79
C VAL A 499 20.28 -14.12 -9.28
N VAL A 500 19.50 -14.68 -10.20
CA VAL A 500 18.42 -15.61 -9.85
C VAL A 500 19.03 -16.91 -9.32
N ARG A 501 18.56 -17.34 -8.17
CA ARG A 501 19.03 -18.56 -7.52
C ARG A 501 18.81 -19.78 -8.42
N GLU A 502 19.77 -20.72 -8.38
CA GLU A 502 19.79 -21.94 -9.21
C GLU A 502 19.76 -21.67 -10.73
N SER A 503 20.03 -20.43 -11.15
CA SER A 503 20.18 -20.10 -12.56
C SER A 503 21.58 -20.45 -13.10
N PRO A 504 21.77 -20.48 -14.42
CA PRO A 504 23.10 -20.62 -15.03
C PRO A 504 24.13 -19.62 -14.50
N ALA A 505 23.74 -18.35 -14.34
CA ALA A 505 24.63 -17.32 -13.78
C ALA A 505 25.02 -17.61 -12.33
N TRP A 506 24.06 -18.09 -11.52
CA TRP A 506 24.32 -18.52 -10.14
C TRP A 506 25.38 -19.63 -10.09
N HIS A 507 25.17 -20.69 -10.87
CA HIS A 507 26.12 -21.81 -10.93
C HIS A 507 27.45 -21.43 -11.57
N GLY A 508 27.45 -20.45 -12.48
CA GLY A 508 28.66 -19.89 -13.10
C GLY A 508 29.45 -18.93 -12.20
N GLY A 509 28.92 -18.61 -11.01
CA GLY A 509 29.57 -17.78 -10.01
C GLY A 509 29.48 -16.28 -10.27
N LEU A 510 28.52 -15.79 -11.06
CA LEU A 510 28.19 -14.37 -11.11
C LEU A 510 27.59 -13.92 -9.76
N LEU A 511 27.93 -12.69 -9.38
CA LEU A 511 27.46 -12.09 -8.13
C LEU A 511 26.84 -10.71 -8.40
N PRO A 512 25.91 -10.25 -7.55
CA PRO A 512 25.51 -8.86 -7.52
C PRO A 512 26.74 -7.95 -7.34
N GLY A 513 26.76 -6.82 -8.07
CA GLY A 513 27.89 -5.90 -8.10
C GLY A 513 28.99 -6.26 -9.11
N ASP A 514 28.88 -7.37 -9.85
CA ASP A 514 29.74 -7.61 -11.01
C ASP A 514 29.32 -6.70 -12.16
N GLU A 515 30.28 -6.06 -12.83
CA GLU A 515 30.03 -5.38 -14.09
C GLU A 515 30.31 -6.36 -15.24
N VAL A 516 29.28 -6.68 -16.04
CA VAL A 516 29.46 -7.58 -17.21
C VAL A 516 30.04 -6.79 -18.38
N LEU A 517 31.25 -7.12 -18.75
CA LEU A 517 32.00 -6.43 -19.80
C LEU A 517 31.78 -7.07 -21.18
N ALA A 518 31.79 -8.40 -21.24
CA ALA A 518 31.64 -9.15 -22.48
C ALA A 518 30.97 -10.52 -22.24
N LEU A 519 30.32 -11.03 -23.28
CA LEU A 519 29.79 -12.39 -23.38
C LEU A 519 30.37 -13.03 -24.62
N GLY A 520 31.19 -14.05 -24.42
CA GLY A 520 32.10 -14.54 -25.46
C GLY A 520 33.05 -13.44 -25.92
N SER A 521 33.09 -13.18 -27.21
CA SER A 521 33.89 -12.10 -27.82
C SER A 521 33.11 -10.77 -27.97
N LEU A 522 31.84 -10.73 -27.57
CA LEU A 522 30.96 -9.56 -27.77
C LEU A 522 30.91 -8.68 -26.54
N ARG A 523 31.22 -7.39 -26.72
CA ARG A 523 31.05 -6.38 -25.67
C ARG A 523 29.59 -6.25 -25.30
N VAL A 524 29.28 -6.28 -24.00
CA VAL A 524 27.92 -6.11 -23.46
C VAL A 524 27.60 -4.63 -23.24
N THR A 525 26.36 -4.25 -23.54
CA THR A 525 25.73 -3.00 -23.11
C THR A 525 24.30 -3.33 -22.64
N ALA A 526 23.75 -2.53 -21.73
CA ALA A 526 22.42 -2.77 -21.19
C ALA A 526 21.36 -2.90 -22.31
N ALA A 527 21.37 -1.98 -23.27
CA ALA A 527 20.41 -1.95 -24.38
C ALA A 527 20.50 -3.17 -25.32
N ARG A 528 21.66 -3.83 -25.40
CA ARG A 528 21.89 -4.96 -26.32
C ARG A 528 21.98 -6.31 -25.64
N TRP A 529 21.78 -6.40 -24.33
CA TRP A 529 21.93 -7.64 -23.58
C TRP A 529 21.15 -8.80 -24.19
N ALA A 530 19.85 -8.63 -24.40
CA ALA A 530 19.00 -9.69 -24.94
C ALA A 530 19.42 -10.16 -26.35
N GLU A 531 19.88 -9.23 -27.21
CA GLU A 531 20.43 -9.53 -28.53
C GLU A 531 21.72 -10.34 -28.42
N ILE A 532 22.64 -9.89 -27.53
CA ILE A 532 23.95 -10.53 -27.34
C ILE A 532 23.77 -11.94 -26.78
N VAL A 533 22.89 -12.16 -25.79
CA VAL A 533 22.58 -13.49 -25.27
C VAL A 533 22.06 -14.40 -26.39
N ARG A 534 21.17 -13.90 -27.25
CA ARG A 534 20.61 -14.67 -28.35
C ARG A 534 21.67 -15.15 -29.37
N VAL A 535 22.69 -14.34 -29.63
CA VAL A 535 23.72 -14.67 -30.66
C VAL A 535 24.97 -15.33 -30.07
N ALA A 536 25.31 -15.06 -28.81
CA ALA A 536 26.53 -15.57 -28.17
C ALA A 536 26.31 -16.81 -27.32
N CYS A 537 25.07 -17.14 -26.97
CA CYS A 537 24.76 -18.29 -26.11
C CYS A 537 24.09 -19.40 -26.88
N THR A 538 24.64 -20.59 -26.78
CA THR A 538 24.01 -21.84 -27.19
C THR A 538 23.49 -22.55 -25.95
N ILE A 539 22.23 -22.99 -25.97
CA ILE A 539 21.62 -23.73 -24.84
C ILE A 539 22.49 -24.99 -24.57
N ASP A 540 22.71 -25.28 -23.29
CA ASP A 540 23.50 -26.41 -22.78
C ASP A 540 24.98 -26.43 -23.21
N SER A 541 25.49 -25.31 -23.75
CA SER A 541 26.92 -25.15 -24.11
C SER A 541 27.54 -24.02 -23.29
N PRO A 542 28.69 -24.22 -22.65
CA PRO A 542 29.37 -23.19 -21.87
C PRO A 542 29.75 -21.97 -22.71
N CYS A 543 29.49 -20.79 -22.21
CA CYS A 543 29.95 -19.51 -22.73
C CYS A 543 30.80 -18.77 -21.69
N GLN A 544 31.73 -17.94 -22.14
CA GLN A 544 32.57 -17.14 -21.25
C GLN A 544 31.91 -15.79 -21.00
N VAL A 545 31.75 -15.44 -19.72
CA VAL A 545 31.27 -14.13 -19.27
C VAL A 545 32.49 -13.41 -18.66
N LEU A 546 32.93 -12.33 -19.28
CA LEU A 546 33.95 -11.47 -18.74
C LEU A 546 33.34 -10.44 -17.82
N VAL A 547 33.76 -10.41 -16.56
CA VAL A 547 33.23 -9.48 -15.55
C VAL A 547 34.35 -8.68 -14.90
N SER A 548 34.01 -7.47 -14.43
CA SER A 548 34.83 -6.71 -13.49
C SER A 548 34.17 -6.84 -12.10
N ARG A 549 34.82 -7.54 -11.19
CA ARG A 549 34.43 -7.71 -9.79
C ARG A 549 35.33 -6.87 -8.90
N ARG A 550 34.78 -5.80 -8.32
CA ARG A 550 35.52 -4.86 -7.46
C ARG A 550 36.81 -4.36 -8.14
N GLY A 551 36.75 -4.09 -9.45
CA GLY A 551 37.88 -3.62 -10.26
C GLY A 551 38.82 -4.72 -10.80
N VAL A 552 38.61 -6.00 -10.44
CA VAL A 552 39.40 -7.13 -10.95
C VAL A 552 38.65 -7.81 -12.09
N VAL A 553 39.28 -7.86 -13.26
CA VAL A 553 38.70 -8.52 -14.44
C VAL A 553 38.94 -10.03 -14.36
N GLN A 554 37.86 -10.78 -14.53
CA GLN A 554 37.91 -12.25 -14.54
C GLN A 554 36.93 -12.84 -15.55
N SER A 555 37.20 -14.06 -15.99
CA SER A 555 36.34 -14.80 -16.91
C SER A 555 35.61 -15.91 -16.16
N LEU A 556 34.30 -15.98 -16.29
CA LEU A 556 33.46 -17.00 -15.69
C LEU A 556 32.84 -17.87 -16.78
N ALA A 557 32.80 -19.18 -16.56
CA ALA A 557 32.12 -20.11 -17.47
C ALA A 557 30.68 -20.29 -17.03
N VAL A 558 29.73 -19.97 -17.90
CA VAL A 558 28.30 -20.08 -17.63
C VAL A 558 27.67 -20.99 -18.70
N THR A 559 26.88 -21.96 -18.29
CA THR A 559 26.17 -22.84 -19.23
C THR A 559 24.68 -22.42 -19.28
N PRO A 560 24.26 -21.70 -20.34
CA PRO A 560 22.86 -21.27 -20.48
C PRO A 560 21.91 -22.47 -20.55
N ARG A 561 20.72 -22.32 -19.99
CA ARG A 561 19.64 -23.30 -20.13
C ARG A 561 18.48 -22.73 -20.93
N ARG A 562 17.49 -23.55 -21.24
CA ARG A 562 16.23 -23.08 -21.82
C ARG A 562 15.52 -22.12 -20.88
N SER A 563 14.93 -21.06 -21.44
CA SER A 563 14.02 -20.19 -20.70
C SER A 563 12.78 -20.97 -20.26
N ALA A 564 12.27 -20.64 -19.08
CA ALA A 564 10.92 -21.11 -18.68
C ALA A 564 9.83 -20.55 -19.60
N GLY A 565 10.16 -19.47 -20.32
CA GLY A 565 9.22 -18.75 -21.18
C GLY A 565 8.43 -17.70 -20.44
N THR A 566 7.58 -17.01 -21.18
CA THR A 566 6.64 -16.01 -20.67
C THR A 566 5.22 -16.57 -20.82
N LEU A 567 4.49 -16.65 -19.72
CA LEU A 567 3.09 -17.08 -19.71
C LEU A 567 2.25 -16.05 -20.47
N VAL A 568 1.40 -16.55 -21.35
CA VAL A 568 0.36 -15.79 -22.05
C VAL A 568 -0.98 -16.43 -21.73
N ILE A 569 -1.97 -15.59 -21.43
CA ILE A 569 -3.35 -15.99 -21.16
C ILE A 569 -4.21 -15.41 -22.28
N GLU A 570 -4.94 -16.27 -22.97
CA GLU A 570 -5.79 -15.89 -24.09
C GLU A 570 -7.16 -16.55 -23.97
N LEU A 571 -8.15 -16.00 -24.67
CA LEU A 571 -9.45 -16.65 -24.79
C LEU A 571 -9.29 -17.96 -25.57
N ASP A 572 -9.80 -19.06 -25.00
CA ASP A 572 -9.84 -20.32 -25.72
C ASP A 572 -10.92 -20.25 -26.82
N PRO A 573 -10.56 -20.31 -28.12
CA PRO A 573 -11.52 -20.28 -29.22
C PRO A 573 -12.49 -21.46 -29.19
N HIS A 574 -12.11 -22.57 -28.55
CA HIS A 574 -12.88 -23.78 -28.40
C HIS A 574 -13.62 -23.89 -27.05
N ALA A 575 -13.62 -22.80 -26.25
CA ALA A 575 -14.31 -22.77 -24.97
C ALA A 575 -15.80 -23.12 -25.11
N THR A 576 -16.27 -23.98 -24.20
CA THR A 576 -17.70 -24.35 -24.15
C THR A 576 -18.58 -23.16 -23.74
N PRO A 577 -19.88 -23.18 -24.03
CA PRO A 577 -20.81 -22.13 -23.55
C PRO A 577 -20.76 -21.96 -22.05
N GLU A 578 -20.65 -23.04 -21.27
CA GLU A 578 -20.59 -23.04 -19.82
C GLU A 578 -19.30 -22.33 -19.31
N ALA A 579 -18.16 -22.61 -19.98
CA ALA A 579 -16.90 -21.96 -19.66
C ALA A 579 -16.93 -20.45 -19.95
N LYS A 580 -17.56 -20.06 -21.07
CA LYS A 580 -17.78 -18.63 -21.40
C LYS A 580 -18.70 -17.95 -20.40
N GLU A 581 -19.75 -18.64 -19.96
CA GLU A 581 -20.67 -18.13 -18.96
C GLU A 581 -19.97 -17.99 -17.60
N MET A 582 -19.17 -18.98 -17.18
CA MET A 582 -18.40 -18.93 -15.93
C MET A 582 -17.42 -17.74 -15.93
N ARG A 583 -16.69 -17.52 -17.03
CA ARG A 583 -15.86 -16.32 -17.21
C ARG A 583 -16.67 -15.04 -17.17
N GLY A 584 -17.82 -15.00 -17.83
CA GLY A 584 -18.73 -13.84 -17.80
C GLY A 584 -19.21 -13.51 -16.38
N ARG A 585 -19.49 -14.51 -15.57
CA ARG A 585 -19.85 -14.32 -14.15
C ARG A 585 -18.67 -13.81 -13.34
N TRP A 586 -17.47 -14.36 -13.54
CA TRP A 586 -16.25 -13.93 -12.86
C TRP A 586 -15.93 -12.46 -13.14
N LEU A 587 -15.89 -12.07 -14.42
CA LEU A 587 -15.47 -10.73 -14.83
C LEU A 587 -16.59 -9.67 -14.75
N ARG A 588 -17.87 -10.06 -14.81
CA ARG A 588 -19.01 -9.14 -14.92
C ARG A 588 -20.10 -9.41 -13.89
N ARG A 589 -19.77 -9.99 -12.75
CA ARG A 589 -20.75 -10.42 -11.76
C ARG A 589 -21.53 -9.20 -11.22
N VAL A 590 -22.74 -9.02 -11.73
CA VAL A 590 -23.76 -8.19 -11.11
C VAL A 590 -24.40 -9.02 -10.00
N VAL A 591 -24.37 -8.55 -8.76
CA VAL A 591 -25.13 -9.17 -7.67
C VAL A 591 -26.60 -9.00 -8.02
N PRO A 592 -27.43 -10.07 -8.05
CA PRO A 592 -28.88 -9.90 -8.15
C PRO A 592 -29.31 -9.02 -6.96
N SER A 593 -29.99 -7.91 -7.23
CA SER A 593 -30.64 -7.12 -6.19
C SER A 593 -31.63 -8.03 -5.46
N GLU A 594 -31.29 -8.53 -4.28
CA GLU A 594 -32.27 -9.04 -3.35
C GLU A 594 -33.12 -7.83 -2.91
N SER A 595 -34.16 -7.55 -3.68
CA SER A 595 -35.30 -6.80 -3.21
C SER A 595 -35.96 -7.62 -2.09
N GLY A 596 -35.59 -7.35 -0.84
CA GLY A 596 -36.26 -7.97 0.28
C GLY A 596 -35.42 -8.21 1.51
N LEU A 597 -34.86 -7.17 2.12
CA LEU A 597 -34.55 -7.14 3.55
C LEU A 597 -34.74 -5.70 4.04
N CYS A 598 -35.99 -5.27 4.00
CA CYS A 598 -36.53 -4.19 4.83
C CYS A 598 -37.72 -4.76 5.59
N SER A 599 -37.48 -5.16 6.80
CA SER A 599 -38.50 -5.12 7.88
C SER A 599 -37.77 -5.20 9.23
#